data_bcbc06e23e19c307c3ea6cef75c34072
#
_entry.id   bcbc06e23e19c307c3ea6cef75c34072
#
_cell.length_a   1.000
_cell.length_b   1.000
_cell.length_c   1.000
_cell.angle_alpha   90.00
_cell.angle_beta   90.00
_cell.angle_gamma   90.00
#
_symmetry.space_group_name_H-M   'P 1'
#
loop_
_entity.id
_entity.type
_entity.pdbx_description
1 polymer ?
#
loop_
_entity_poly.entity_id
_entity_poly.type
_entity_poly.pdbx_seq_one_letter_code
_entity_poly.pdbx_strand_id
1 'polypeptide(L)'
;MLFRSGRVLQRQIDPDQLKQDMLAGCHYLNSSPDTTGRLGVTGFCWGGGMSNQLAVELGSDCHAAVPFYGAQVPAEQVPSIQAPLLIHYASNDPRINAGWPDYEQALNANGKEFEAHFYDGTNHGFHNNSTPRYDESAAALAWARTINFFKANLYS
;
A
#
# COMPACT_ATOMS: atom_id res chain seq x y z
N MET A 1 -21.34 -13.16 15.38
CA MET A 1 -21.22 -14.39 14.56
C MET A 1 -20.65 -14.15 13.17
N LEU A 2 -20.98 -13.07 12.49
CA LEU A 2 -20.53 -12.73 11.12
C LEU A 2 -19.00 -12.61 10.93
N PHE A 3 -18.25 -12.08 11.89
CA PHE A 3 -16.80 -11.92 11.78
C PHE A 3 -16.00 -13.22 11.82
N ARG A 4 -16.50 -14.29 12.46
CA ARG A 4 -15.82 -15.60 12.45
C ARG A 4 -15.95 -16.28 11.09
N SER A 5 -17.09 -16.12 10.41
CA SER A 5 -17.30 -16.67 9.06
C SER A 5 -16.40 -16.00 8.02
N GLY A 6 -16.23 -14.67 8.06
CA GLY A 6 -15.36 -13.93 7.15
C GLY A 6 -13.89 -14.36 7.25
N ARG A 7 -13.37 -14.56 8.48
CA ARG A 7 -11.99 -15.04 8.68
C ARG A 7 -11.78 -16.48 8.20
N VAL A 8 -12.80 -17.34 8.31
CA VAL A 8 -12.73 -18.72 7.79
C VAL A 8 -12.69 -18.70 6.27
N LEU A 9 -13.54 -17.92 5.63
CA LEU A 9 -13.56 -17.76 4.18
C LEU A 9 -12.24 -17.16 3.66
N GLN A 10 -11.73 -16.11 4.31
CA GLN A 10 -10.46 -15.48 3.95
C GLN A 10 -9.29 -16.47 3.95
N ARG A 11 -9.25 -17.44 4.87
CA ARG A 11 -8.21 -18.47 4.92
C ARG A 11 -8.32 -19.53 3.82
N GLN A 12 -9.44 -19.59 3.14
CA GLN A 12 -9.71 -20.53 2.03
C GLN A 12 -9.44 -19.91 0.65
N ILE A 13 -9.23 -18.60 0.60
CA ILE A 13 -8.91 -17.91 -0.65
C ILE A 13 -7.46 -18.24 -1.03
N ASP A 14 -7.27 -18.66 -2.27
CA ASP A 14 -5.95 -18.80 -2.86
C ASP A 14 -5.30 -17.42 -3.00
N PRO A 15 -4.13 -17.17 -2.38
CA PRO A 15 -3.46 -15.87 -2.46
C PRO A 15 -3.12 -15.43 -3.88
N ASP A 16 -2.77 -16.37 -4.76
CA ASP A 16 -2.46 -16.07 -6.15
C ASP A 16 -3.71 -15.68 -6.92
N GLN A 17 -4.82 -16.38 -6.72
CA GLN A 17 -6.11 -16.01 -7.31
C GLN A 17 -6.54 -14.61 -6.83
N LEU A 18 -6.40 -14.32 -5.53
CA LEU A 18 -6.75 -13.00 -4.98
C LEU A 18 -5.93 -11.88 -5.61
N LYS A 19 -4.62 -12.12 -5.82
CA LYS A 19 -3.75 -11.17 -6.53
C LYS A 19 -4.22 -10.96 -7.97
N GLN A 20 -4.57 -12.03 -8.69
CA GLN A 20 -5.09 -11.93 -10.06
C GLN A 20 -6.42 -11.16 -10.13
N ASP A 21 -7.31 -11.37 -9.16
CA ASP A 21 -8.57 -10.63 -9.09
C ASP A 21 -8.34 -9.13 -8.87
N MET A 22 -7.36 -8.77 -8.01
CA MET A 22 -6.98 -7.37 -7.81
C MET A 22 -6.37 -6.76 -9.08
N LEU A 23 -5.49 -7.48 -9.76
CA LEU A 23 -4.91 -7.04 -11.04
C LEU A 23 -5.99 -6.85 -12.12
N ALA A 24 -6.93 -7.77 -12.22
CA ALA A 24 -8.06 -7.64 -13.15
C ALA A 24 -8.89 -6.38 -12.88
N GLY A 25 -9.13 -6.05 -11.60
CA GLY A 25 -9.77 -4.79 -11.19
C GLY A 25 -8.96 -3.55 -11.60
N CYS A 26 -7.64 -3.59 -11.42
CA CYS A 26 -6.74 -2.52 -11.84
C CYS A 26 -6.77 -2.31 -13.37
N HIS A 27 -6.66 -3.38 -14.14
CA HIS A 27 -6.73 -3.31 -15.61
C HIS A 27 -8.08 -2.81 -16.11
N TYR A 28 -9.19 -3.24 -15.46
CA TYR A 28 -10.51 -2.72 -15.77
C TYR A 28 -10.59 -1.20 -15.57
N LEU A 29 -10.09 -0.69 -14.44
CA LEU A 29 -10.06 0.75 -14.18
C LEU A 29 -9.18 1.51 -15.17
N ASN A 30 -7.99 1.00 -15.49
CA ASN A 30 -7.08 1.63 -16.45
C ASN A 30 -7.69 1.71 -17.86
N SER A 31 -8.51 0.75 -18.26
CA SER A 31 -9.13 0.69 -19.59
C SER A 31 -10.52 1.30 -19.66
N SER A 32 -11.11 1.68 -18.53
CA SER A 32 -12.47 2.24 -18.49
C SER A 32 -12.52 3.64 -19.11
N PRO A 33 -13.49 3.91 -19.99
CA PRO A 33 -13.66 5.26 -20.58
C PRO A 33 -14.10 6.31 -19.56
N ASP A 34 -14.55 5.89 -18.37
CA ASP A 34 -15.01 6.76 -17.29
C ASP A 34 -13.88 7.19 -16.34
N THR A 35 -12.64 6.82 -16.63
CA THR A 35 -11.45 7.15 -15.83
C THR A 35 -10.45 7.98 -16.63
N THR A 36 -9.48 8.56 -15.93
CA THR A 36 -8.37 9.31 -16.57
C THR A 36 -7.34 8.38 -17.21
N GLY A 37 -7.43 7.06 -17.00
CA GLY A 37 -6.39 6.08 -17.37
C GLY A 37 -5.16 6.11 -16.45
N ARG A 38 -5.18 6.92 -15.40
CA ARG A 38 -4.09 6.96 -14.39
C ARG A 38 -4.54 6.29 -13.10
N LEU A 39 -3.84 5.24 -12.72
CA LEU A 39 -4.19 4.37 -11.60
C LEU A 39 -3.28 4.64 -10.40
N GLY A 40 -3.90 4.91 -9.25
CA GLY A 40 -3.24 4.87 -7.94
C GLY A 40 -3.73 3.69 -7.12
N VAL A 41 -2.85 3.08 -6.33
CA VAL A 41 -3.19 1.98 -5.43
C VAL A 41 -2.90 2.36 -3.99
N THR A 42 -3.80 2.01 -3.07
CA THR A 42 -3.63 2.20 -1.64
C THR A 42 -4.29 1.07 -0.86
N GLY A 43 -3.83 0.85 0.34
CA GLY A 43 -4.41 -0.16 1.21
C GLY A 43 -3.80 -0.13 2.61
N PHE A 44 -4.47 -0.79 3.53
CA PHE A 44 -4.15 -0.79 4.96
C PHE A 44 -3.81 -2.20 5.42
N CYS A 45 -2.80 -2.36 6.26
CA CYS A 45 -2.40 -3.65 6.81
C CYS A 45 -2.04 -4.65 5.69
N TRP A 46 -2.80 -5.74 5.56
CA TRP A 46 -2.67 -6.66 4.44
C TRP A 46 -2.82 -5.94 3.09
N GLY A 47 -3.80 -5.02 2.99
CA GLY A 47 -3.99 -4.17 1.80
C GLY A 47 -2.82 -3.24 1.51
N GLY A 48 -2.08 -2.80 2.53
CA GLY A 48 -0.82 -2.07 2.36
C GLY A 48 0.26 -2.93 1.72
N GLY A 49 0.39 -4.19 2.16
CA GLY A 49 1.27 -5.16 1.50
C GLY A 49 0.85 -5.45 0.06
N MET A 50 -0.45 -5.57 -0.19
CA MET A 50 -0.99 -5.73 -1.54
C MET A 50 -0.72 -4.50 -2.42
N SER A 51 -0.76 -3.29 -1.87
CA SER A 51 -0.41 -2.07 -2.61
C SER A 51 1.06 -2.08 -3.09
N ASN A 52 1.99 -2.56 -2.25
CA ASN A 52 3.37 -2.78 -2.67
C ASN A 52 3.47 -3.83 -3.78
N GLN A 53 2.76 -4.95 -3.64
CA GLN A 53 2.76 -6.01 -4.64
C GLN A 53 2.15 -5.55 -5.98
N LEU A 54 1.05 -4.79 -5.94
CA LEU A 54 0.43 -4.24 -7.15
C LEU A 54 1.35 -3.23 -7.85
N ALA A 55 2.12 -2.44 -7.11
CA ALA A 55 3.12 -1.54 -7.70
C ALA A 55 4.21 -2.30 -8.47
N VAL A 56 4.58 -3.52 -8.02
CA VAL A 56 5.49 -4.43 -8.73
C VAL A 56 4.84 -4.98 -9.99
N GLU A 57 3.64 -5.57 -9.85
CA GLU A 57 2.98 -6.33 -10.93
C GLU A 57 2.48 -5.43 -12.07
N LEU A 58 2.03 -4.23 -11.74
CA LEU A 58 1.51 -3.27 -12.72
C LEU A 58 2.62 -2.50 -13.45
N GLY A 59 3.81 -2.37 -12.84
CA GLY A 59 4.90 -1.62 -13.44
C GLY A 59 4.47 -0.21 -13.87
N SER A 60 4.55 0.10 -15.17
CA SER A 60 4.17 1.41 -15.74
C SER A 60 2.67 1.72 -15.67
N ASP A 61 1.83 0.72 -15.48
CA ASP A 61 0.38 0.89 -15.38
C ASP A 61 -0.05 1.37 -13.98
N CYS A 62 0.87 1.38 -13.00
CA CYS A 62 0.69 2.01 -11.70
C CYS A 62 1.34 3.40 -11.72
N HIS A 63 0.59 4.44 -11.37
CA HIS A 63 1.07 5.82 -11.39
C HIS A 63 1.34 6.39 -10.00
N ALA A 64 0.87 5.73 -8.95
CA ALA A 64 1.16 6.08 -7.55
C ALA A 64 0.79 4.90 -6.65
N ALA A 65 1.61 4.61 -5.61
CA ALA A 65 1.25 3.61 -4.63
C ALA A 65 1.43 4.14 -3.19
N VAL A 66 0.40 3.93 -2.36
CA VAL A 66 0.38 4.42 -0.98
C VAL A 66 0.05 3.29 0.00
N PRO A 67 1.04 2.48 0.40
CA PRO A 67 0.88 1.45 1.40
C PRO A 67 0.84 2.01 2.82
N PHE A 68 -0.18 1.63 3.62
CA PHE A 68 -0.26 1.91 5.05
C PHE A 68 0.12 0.65 5.85
N TYR A 69 1.18 0.75 6.67
CA TYR A 69 1.67 -0.32 7.57
C TYR A 69 1.55 -1.72 6.96
N GLY A 70 1.95 -1.82 5.70
CA GLY A 70 1.95 -3.05 4.92
C GLY A 70 3.32 -3.71 4.85
N ALA A 71 3.34 -5.02 4.60
CA ALA A 71 4.57 -5.74 4.34
C ALA A 71 5.24 -5.23 3.05
N GLN A 72 6.56 -5.20 3.07
CA GLN A 72 7.38 -4.87 1.90
C GLN A 72 7.40 -6.05 0.91
N VAL A 73 7.73 -5.76 -0.34
CA VAL A 73 8.06 -6.79 -1.32
C VAL A 73 9.53 -7.21 -1.16
N PRO A 74 9.90 -8.43 -1.57
CA PRO A 74 11.29 -8.86 -1.64
C PRO A 74 12.15 -7.91 -2.48
N ALA A 75 13.43 -7.73 -2.08
CA ALA A 75 14.34 -6.80 -2.73
C ALA A 75 14.53 -7.05 -4.24
N GLU A 76 14.48 -8.32 -4.64
CA GLU A 76 14.58 -8.73 -6.04
C GLU A 76 13.39 -8.31 -6.92
N GLN A 77 12.26 -7.95 -6.30
CA GLN A 77 11.08 -7.46 -7.02
C GLN A 77 11.07 -5.93 -7.16
N VAL A 78 11.83 -5.21 -6.35
CA VAL A 78 11.89 -3.73 -6.34
C VAL A 78 12.23 -3.12 -7.71
N PRO A 79 13.12 -3.71 -8.55
CA PRO A 79 13.40 -3.18 -9.88
C PRO A 79 12.15 -2.98 -10.76
N SER A 80 11.10 -3.81 -10.58
CA SER A 80 9.85 -3.76 -11.35
C SER A 80 8.93 -2.59 -10.95
N ILE A 81 9.11 -2.00 -9.78
CA ILE A 81 8.33 -0.82 -9.35
C ILE A 81 8.69 0.36 -10.24
N GLN A 82 7.69 0.99 -10.85
CA GLN A 82 7.86 2.21 -11.64
C GLN A 82 7.08 3.40 -11.07
N ALA A 83 6.07 3.13 -10.25
CA ALA A 83 5.30 4.16 -9.57
C ALA A 83 6.11 4.82 -8.45
N PRO A 84 5.97 6.14 -8.22
CA PRO A 84 6.39 6.76 -6.97
C PRO A 84 5.59 6.16 -5.79
N LEU A 85 6.27 6.04 -4.64
CA LEU A 85 5.71 5.45 -3.43
C LEU A 85 5.59 6.49 -2.31
N LEU A 86 4.45 6.53 -1.64
CA LEU A 86 4.28 7.22 -0.36
C LEU A 86 3.94 6.19 0.72
N ILE A 87 4.87 5.94 1.63
CA ILE A 87 4.79 4.81 2.56
C ILE A 87 4.49 5.32 3.97
N HIS A 88 3.45 4.78 4.61
CA HIS A 88 3.06 5.14 5.97
C HIS A 88 3.29 3.98 6.94
N TYR A 89 4.20 4.17 7.90
CA TYR A 89 4.52 3.21 8.95
C TYR A 89 4.10 3.70 10.33
N ALA A 90 3.68 2.77 11.18
CA ALA A 90 3.53 3.00 12.62
C ALA A 90 4.89 2.80 13.30
N SER A 91 5.32 3.70 14.20
CA SER A 91 6.62 3.55 14.87
C SER A 91 6.69 2.31 15.75
N ASN A 92 5.57 1.91 16.38
CA ASN A 92 5.47 0.74 17.26
C ASN A 92 4.96 -0.52 16.51
N ASP A 93 5.51 -0.80 15.33
CA ASP A 93 5.17 -2.01 14.55
C ASP A 93 6.44 -2.78 14.18
N PRO A 94 7.10 -3.44 15.15
CA PRO A 94 8.37 -4.11 14.91
C PRO A 94 8.27 -5.20 13.83
N ARG A 95 7.10 -5.83 13.67
CA ARG A 95 6.89 -6.89 12.68
C ARG A 95 6.97 -6.35 11.24
N ILE A 96 6.38 -5.21 10.98
CA ILE A 96 6.43 -4.57 9.65
C ILE A 96 7.75 -3.80 9.47
N ASN A 97 8.17 -3.05 10.49
CA ASN A 97 9.34 -2.20 10.40
C ASN A 97 10.66 -2.97 10.26
N ALA A 98 10.70 -4.25 10.68
CA ALA A 98 11.88 -5.10 10.51
C ALA A 98 12.32 -5.25 9.04
N GLY A 99 11.41 -5.19 8.09
CA GLY A 99 11.73 -5.27 6.66
C GLY A 99 12.13 -3.94 6.01
N TRP A 100 11.96 -2.82 6.73
CA TRP A 100 12.20 -1.50 6.15
C TRP A 100 13.65 -1.27 5.69
N PRO A 101 14.70 -1.59 6.49
CA PRO A 101 16.09 -1.31 6.08
C PRO A 101 16.45 -1.94 4.74
N ASP A 102 16.09 -3.20 4.54
CA ASP A 102 16.37 -3.92 3.30
C ASP A 102 15.56 -3.34 2.12
N TYR A 103 14.30 -2.98 2.38
CA TYR A 103 13.44 -2.38 1.36
C TYR A 103 13.91 -0.99 0.96
N GLU A 104 14.27 -0.13 1.93
CA GLU A 104 14.84 1.19 1.68
C GLU A 104 16.14 1.10 0.88
N GLN A 105 17.02 0.17 1.26
CA GLN A 105 18.26 -0.09 0.52
C GLN A 105 17.96 -0.49 -0.93
N ALA A 106 17.00 -1.39 -1.15
CA ALA A 106 16.62 -1.83 -2.48
C ALA A 106 16.00 -0.71 -3.33
N LEU A 107 15.13 0.12 -2.75
CA LEU A 107 14.53 1.27 -3.41
C LEU A 107 15.62 2.27 -3.86
N ASN A 108 16.54 2.62 -2.97
CA ASN A 108 17.66 3.51 -3.26
C ASN A 108 18.60 2.94 -4.34
N ALA A 109 18.96 1.66 -4.21
CA ALA A 109 19.86 0.99 -5.16
C ALA A 109 19.29 0.94 -6.59
N ASN A 110 17.96 0.95 -6.72
CA ASN A 110 17.25 0.92 -7.99
C ASN A 110 16.73 2.31 -8.44
N GLY A 111 17.11 3.38 -7.74
CA GLY A 111 16.73 4.75 -8.08
C GLY A 111 15.22 4.99 -8.07
N LYS A 112 14.49 4.31 -7.16
CA LYS A 112 13.04 4.46 -7.07
C LYS A 112 12.67 5.73 -6.35
N GLU A 113 11.61 6.40 -6.81
CA GLU A 113 11.04 7.56 -6.15
C GLU A 113 10.16 7.12 -4.98
N PHE A 114 10.50 7.55 -3.76
CA PHE A 114 9.69 7.22 -2.59
C PHE A 114 9.83 8.25 -1.46
N GLU A 115 8.79 8.32 -0.65
CA GLU A 115 8.76 9.04 0.62
C GLU A 115 8.18 8.10 1.69
N ALA A 116 8.85 7.99 2.85
CA ALA A 116 8.40 7.14 3.95
C ALA A 116 8.24 7.95 5.23
N HIS A 117 7.10 7.75 5.90
CA HIS A 117 6.77 8.40 7.16
C HIS A 117 6.53 7.39 8.26
N PHE A 118 7.25 7.55 9.37
CA PHE A 118 7.03 6.83 10.62
C PHE A 118 6.30 7.74 11.59
N TYR A 119 5.10 7.34 12.02
CA TYR A 119 4.27 8.13 12.93
C TYR A 119 4.57 7.75 14.37
N ASP A 120 5.16 8.70 15.12
CA ASP A 120 5.62 8.46 16.49
C ASP A 120 4.49 8.04 17.42
N GLY A 121 4.78 7.08 18.30
CA GLY A 121 3.84 6.57 19.31
C GLY A 121 2.69 5.72 18.76
N THR A 122 2.54 5.62 17.43
CA THR A 122 1.44 4.88 16.83
C THR A 122 1.70 3.38 16.73
N ASN A 123 0.63 2.60 16.73
CA ASN A 123 0.66 1.16 16.57
C ASN A 123 0.11 0.74 15.20
N HIS A 124 0.38 -0.52 14.82
CA HIS A 124 -0.21 -1.11 13.62
C HIS A 124 -1.72 -0.90 13.57
N GLY A 125 -2.22 -0.29 12.49
CA GLY A 125 -3.65 0.01 12.36
C GLY A 125 -4.07 1.37 12.93
N PHE A 126 -3.14 2.32 13.14
CA PHE A 126 -3.42 3.64 13.69
C PHE A 126 -4.46 4.46 12.91
N HIS A 127 -4.70 4.13 11.67
CA HIS A 127 -5.69 4.81 10.82
C HIS A 127 -7.11 4.23 10.97
N ASN A 128 -7.27 3.13 11.69
CA ASN A 128 -8.56 2.45 11.84
C ASN A 128 -9.34 2.97 13.06
N ASN A 129 -10.32 3.84 12.83
CA ASN A 129 -11.15 4.45 13.88
C ASN A 129 -12.11 3.48 14.60
N SER A 130 -12.19 2.22 14.18
CA SER A 130 -12.98 1.20 14.87
C SER A 130 -12.20 0.41 15.93
N THR A 131 -10.94 0.78 16.20
CA THR A 131 -10.07 0.09 17.15
C THR A 131 -9.44 1.06 18.17
N PRO A 132 -9.06 0.59 19.37
CA PRO A 132 -8.36 1.40 20.36
C PRO A 132 -6.95 1.86 19.92
N ARG A 133 -6.45 1.39 18.78
CA ARG A 133 -5.16 1.78 18.20
C ARG A 133 -5.25 3.03 17.32
N TYR A 134 -6.46 3.54 17.12
CA TYR A 134 -6.67 4.73 16.32
C TYR A 134 -5.95 5.93 16.94
N ASP A 135 -5.20 6.62 16.11
CA ASP A 135 -4.59 7.91 16.42
C ASP A 135 -5.12 8.94 15.43
N GLU A 136 -5.99 9.83 15.90
CA GLU A 136 -6.69 10.79 15.06
C GLU A 136 -5.73 11.74 14.34
N SER A 137 -4.72 12.22 15.04
CA SER A 137 -3.76 13.20 14.50
C SER A 137 -2.88 12.57 13.42
N ALA A 138 -2.33 11.39 13.70
CA ALA A 138 -1.52 10.65 12.74
C ALA A 138 -2.35 10.21 11.53
N ALA A 139 -3.58 9.74 11.74
CA ALA A 139 -4.49 9.33 10.67
C ALA A 139 -4.85 10.51 9.75
N ALA A 140 -5.21 11.67 10.32
CA ALA A 140 -5.52 12.86 9.55
C ALA A 140 -4.31 13.36 8.74
N LEU A 141 -3.12 13.38 9.34
CA LEU A 141 -1.89 13.78 8.66
C LEU A 141 -1.53 12.82 7.52
N ALA A 142 -1.56 11.51 7.78
CA ALA A 142 -1.28 10.50 6.77
C ALA A 142 -2.26 10.58 5.61
N TRP A 143 -3.54 10.79 5.90
CA TRP A 143 -4.56 10.92 4.87
C TRP A 143 -4.40 12.19 4.01
N ALA A 144 -4.08 13.33 4.64
CA ALA A 144 -3.80 14.57 3.91
C ALA A 144 -2.60 14.41 2.95
N ARG A 145 -1.52 13.76 3.40
CA ARG A 145 -0.37 13.43 2.56
C ARG A 145 -0.78 12.53 1.39
N THR A 146 -1.55 11.48 1.66
CA THR A 146 -2.06 10.55 0.63
C THR A 146 -2.85 11.27 -0.46
N ILE A 147 -3.80 12.13 -0.07
CA ILE A 147 -4.62 12.86 -1.03
C ILE A 147 -3.77 13.82 -1.88
N ASN A 148 -2.84 14.53 -1.25
CA ASN A 148 -1.94 15.42 -1.98
C ASN A 148 -1.02 14.66 -2.94
N PHE A 149 -0.50 13.51 -2.52
CA PHE A 149 0.33 12.65 -3.34
C PHE A 149 -0.43 12.10 -4.56
N PHE A 150 -1.64 11.61 -4.37
CA PHE A 150 -2.48 11.16 -5.48
C PHE A 150 -2.84 12.31 -6.42
N LYS A 151 -3.16 13.50 -5.90
CA LYS A 151 -3.42 14.66 -6.76
C LYS A 151 -2.22 15.01 -7.63
N ALA A 152 -1.01 14.99 -7.08
CA ALA A 152 0.21 15.29 -7.81
C ALA A 152 0.51 14.28 -8.91
N ASN A 153 0.22 13.00 -8.68
CA ASN A 153 0.61 11.92 -9.58
C ASN A 153 -0.49 11.41 -10.52
N LEU A 154 -1.77 11.67 -10.21
CA LEU A 154 -2.89 11.16 -11.00
C LEU A 154 -3.61 12.22 -11.84
N TYR A 155 -3.37 13.52 -11.57
CA TYR A 155 -4.03 14.63 -12.28
C TYR A 155 -3.07 15.46 -13.16
N SER A 156 -1.82 15.05 -13.23
CA SER A 156 -0.78 15.71 -14.07
C SER A 156 -0.73 15.14 -15.47
#